data_c0240aabe84e71de3e3798f62237d6af
#
_entry.id   c0240aabe84e71de3e3798f62237d6af
#
_cell.length_a   1.000
_cell.length_b   1.000
_cell.length_c   1.000
_cell.angle_alpha   90.00
_cell.angle_beta   90.00
_cell.angle_gamma   90.00
#
_symmetry.space_group_name_H-M   'P 1'
#
loop_
_entity.id
_entity.type
_entity.pdbx_description
1 polymer ?
#
loop_
_entity_poly.entity_id
_entity_poly.type
_entity_poly.pdbx_seq_one_letter_code
_entity_poly.pdbx_strand_id
1 'polypeptide(L)'
;MAKVLIKTSEGDIKVRLYDETPQHRDNFLKLAKEGYFDGTLFHRVIKDFMIQGGDPDSKGAPKGKMLGTGGPDYTIPAEFVYPQLFHKRGALSAARLGDEVNPERESSGSQFYIVWGKTYKQNELKQMEKQMGMQMEQNIFNQLAKEHHDEIMNFRRNHDREGLMKLQDELVDETKKRCKEQGY
;
A
#
# COMPACT_ATOMS: atom_id res chain seq x y z
N MET A 1 -22.11 11.16 1.96
CA MET A 1 -20.75 11.44 1.41
C MET A 1 -20.44 12.92 1.55
N ALA A 2 -19.38 13.27 2.26
CA ALA A 2 -18.90 14.63 2.43
C ALA A 2 -18.05 15.08 1.24
N LYS A 3 -18.07 16.38 0.93
CA LYS A 3 -17.25 17.00 -0.11
C LYS A 3 -16.34 18.04 0.50
N VAL A 4 -15.10 18.09 0.04
CA VAL A 4 -14.10 19.08 0.47
C VAL A 4 -13.51 19.75 -0.76
N LEU A 5 -13.24 21.05 -0.65
CA LEU A 5 -12.54 21.83 -1.65
C LEU A 5 -11.15 22.16 -1.13
N ILE A 6 -10.12 21.64 -1.76
CA ILE A 6 -8.72 21.96 -1.47
C ILE A 6 -8.33 23.09 -2.43
N LYS A 7 -8.15 24.30 -1.90
CA LYS A 7 -7.68 25.44 -2.67
C LYS A 7 -6.15 25.46 -2.69
N THR A 8 -5.57 25.50 -3.87
CA THR A 8 -4.10 25.53 -4.04
C THR A 8 -3.67 26.70 -4.93
N SER A 9 -2.38 27.02 -4.93
CA SER A 9 -1.79 28.02 -5.84
C SER A 9 -1.97 27.65 -7.31
N GLU A 10 -2.12 26.37 -7.61
CA GLU A 10 -2.24 25.82 -8.98
C GLU A 10 -3.70 25.55 -9.41
N GLY A 11 -4.64 25.81 -8.52
CA GLY A 11 -6.06 25.62 -8.78
C GLY A 11 -6.77 24.80 -7.70
N ASP A 12 -8.06 24.61 -7.87
CA ASP A 12 -8.95 23.96 -6.90
C ASP A 12 -9.08 22.46 -7.17
N ILE A 13 -8.96 21.65 -6.11
CA ILE A 13 -9.17 20.22 -6.15
C ILE A 13 -10.41 19.88 -5.36
N LYS A 14 -11.44 19.35 -6.04
CA LYS A 14 -12.67 18.88 -5.38
C LYS A 14 -12.56 17.40 -5.07
N VAL A 15 -12.68 17.05 -3.79
CA VAL A 15 -12.64 15.65 -3.34
C VAL A 15 -13.96 15.26 -2.68
N ARG A 16 -14.30 13.98 -2.78
CA ARG A 16 -15.40 13.35 -2.10
C ARG A 16 -14.87 12.30 -1.14
N LEU A 17 -15.27 12.39 0.12
CA LEU A 17 -14.89 11.44 1.14
C LEU A 17 -15.94 10.34 1.23
N TYR A 18 -15.49 9.11 1.33
CA TYR A 18 -16.35 7.93 1.37
C TYR A 18 -16.89 7.68 2.78
N ASP A 19 -18.09 7.14 2.88
CA ASP A 19 -18.74 6.81 4.14
C ASP A 19 -18.28 5.45 4.68
N GLU A 20 -17.70 4.63 3.82
CA GLU A 20 -17.14 3.32 4.11
C GLU A 20 -15.81 3.37 4.91
N THR A 21 -15.19 4.56 4.98
CA THR A 21 -13.99 4.82 5.80
C THR A 21 -14.29 5.96 6.80
N PRO A 22 -15.16 5.73 7.79
CA PRO A 22 -15.70 6.80 8.64
C PRO A 22 -14.64 7.49 9.50
N GLN A 23 -13.67 6.76 10.04
CA GLN A 23 -12.63 7.36 10.88
C GLN A 23 -11.73 8.29 10.07
N HIS A 24 -11.28 7.89 8.89
CA HIS A 24 -10.50 8.73 7.98
C HIS A 24 -11.30 9.93 7.49
N ARG A 25 -12.56 9.72 7.09
CA ARG A 25 -13.47 10.79 6.67
C ARG A 25 -13.65 11.85 7.76
N ASP A 26 -14.02 11.43 8.95
CA ASP A 26 -14.38 12.34 10.03
C ASP A 26 -13.15 13.09 10.56
N ASN A 27 -11.99 12.43 10.64
CA ASN A 27 -10.73 13.06 10.96
C ASN A 27 -10.33 14.12 9.91
N PHE A 28 -10.40 13.80 8.63
CA PHE A 28 -10.07 14.75 7.57
C PHE A 28 -10.99 15.97 7.61
N LEU A 29 -12.29 15.77 7.83
CA LEU A 29 -13.27 16.84 7.97
C LEU A 29 -13.01 17.72 9.21
N LYS A 30 -12.66 17.12 10.33
CA LYS A 30 -12.28 17.83 11.56
C LYS A 30 -11.10 18.75 11.28
N LEU A 31 -10.00 18.21 10.76
CA LEU A 31 -8.78 18.96 10.47
C LEU A 31 -9.02 20.08 9.43
N ALA A 32 -9.84 19.80 8.42
CA ALA A 32 -10.21 20.81 7.42
C ALA A 32 -11.01 21.97 8.04
N LYS A 33 -11.96 21.70 8.94
CA LYS A 33 -12.75 22.72 9.65
C LYS A 33 -11.91 23.56 10.61
N GLU A 34 -10.89 22.96 11.21
CA GLU A 34 -9.96 23.63 12.12
C GLU A 34 -8.89 24.46 11.39
N GLY A 35 -8.88 24.46 10.03
CA GLY A 35 -7.85 25.14 9.24
C GLY A 35 -6.47 24.50 9.35
N TYR A 36 -6.42 23.23 9.79
CA TYR A 36 -5.15 22.52 10.01
C TYR A 36 -4.29 22.45 8.74
N PHE A 37 -4.90 22.30 7.60
CA PHE A 37 -4.22 22.19 6.30
C PHE A 37 -3.85 23.55 5.68
N ASP A 38 -4.32 24.66 6.22
CA ASP A 38 -4.09 25.98 5.64
C ASP A 38 -2.59 26.34 5.68
N GLY A 39 -2.05 26.71 4.52
CA GLY A 39 -0.63 27.04 4.35
C GLY A 39 0.32 25.84 4.30
N THR A 40 -0.19 24.59 4.36
CA THR A 40 0.64 23.40 4.14
C THR A 40 1.02 23.23 2.67
N LEU A 41 2.10 22.53 2.39
CA LEU A 41 2.60 22.27 1.04
C LEU A 41 2.33 20.83 0.60
N PHE A 42 2.19 20.63 -0.71
CA PHE A 42 2.47 19.33 -1.30
C PHE A 42 3.98 19.11 -1.31
N HIS A 43 4.50 18.58 -0.21
CA HIS A 43 5.94 18.50 0.05
C HIS A 43 6.65 17.36 -0.68
N ARG A 44 5.89 16.39 -1.22
CA ARG A 44 6.43 15.26 -1.97
C ARG A 44 5.63 15.04 -3.24
N VAL A 45 6.30 15.17 -4.38
CA VAL A 45 5.71 15.00 -5.71
C VAL A 45 6.53 13.97 -6.48
N ILE A 46 5.91 12.87 -6.85
CA ILE A 46 6.56 11.82 -7.65
C ILE A 46 5.79 11.65 -8.96
N LYS A 47 6.48 11.89 -10.06
CA LYS A 47 5.94 11.71 -11.41
C LYS A 47 5.37 10.29 -11.59
N ASP A 48 4.24 10.20 -12.26
CA ASP A 48 3.53 8.95 -12.56
C ASP A 48 3.13 8.14 -11.31
N PHE A 49 3.16 8.76 -10.13
CA PHE A 49 2.78 8.12 -8.88
C PHE A 49 1.77 8.95 -8.07
N MET A 50 2.19 10.02 -7.38
CA MET A 50 1.31 10.79 -6.49
C MET A 50 1.86 12.16 -6.10
N ILE A 51 1.00 13.00 -5.53
CA ILE A 51 1.37 14.19 -4.77
C ILE A 51 0.95 14.00 -3.32
N GLN A 52 1.80 14.35 -2.36
CA GLN A 52 1.59 14.16 -0.93
C GLN A 52 1.68 15.48 -0.18
N GLY A 53 0.73 15.70 0.72
CA GLY A 53 0.63 16.87 1.58
C GLY A 53 0.16 16.53 2.98
N GLY A 54 -0.27 17.55 3.74
CA GLY A 54 -0.82 17.39 5.08
C GLY A 54 0.20 17.34 6.22
N ASP A 55 1.47 17.64 5.93
CA ASP A 55 2.50 17.82 6.94
C ASP A 55 2.41 19.25 7.51
N PRO A 56 2.10 19.45 8.82
CA PRO A 56 2.02 20.77 9.43
C PRO A 56 3.35 21.52 9.45
N ASP A 57 4.48 20.79 9.47
CA ASP A 57 5.82 21.37 9.46
C ASP A 57 6.18 22.01 8.12
N SER A 58 5.36 21.76 7.09
CA SER A 58 5.52 22.38 5.77
C SER A 58 5.05 23.83 5.72
N LYS A 59 4.30 24.33 6.71
CA LYS A 59 3.83 25.72 6.77
C LYS A 59 5.02 26.67 6.90
N GLY A 60 5.20 27.52 5.88
CA GLY A 60 6.30 28.47 5.85
C GLY A 60 7.70 27.85 5.89
N ALA A 61 7.81 26.58 5.54
CA ALA A 61 9.08 25.85 5.57
C ALA A 61 10.10 26.46 4.61
N PRO A 62 11.35 26.70 5.05
CA PRO A 62 12.40 27.18 4.18
C PRO A 62 12.80 26.10 3.16
N LYS A 63 13.31 26.53 2.01
CA LYS A 63 13.80 25.60 0.98
C LYS A 63 14.88 24.68 1.56
N GLY A 64 14.73 23.37 1.32
CA GLY A 64 15.65 22.33 1.79
C GLY A 64 15.33 21.74 3.17
N LYS A 65 14.30 22.23 3.88
CA LYS A 65 13.83 21.57 5.09
C LYS A 65 13.30 20.17 4.76
N MET A 66 13.74 19.16 5.50
CA MET A 66 13.16 17.81 5.41
C MET A 66 11.73 17.84 5.97
N LEU A 67 10.79 17.30 5.20
CA LEU A 67 9.37 17.24 5.49
C LEU A 67 8.88 15.78 5.35
N GLY A 68 7.67 15.52 5.84
CA GLY A 68 7.03 14.20 5.73
C GLY A 68 7.02 13.40 7.03
N THR A 69 7.49 13.99 8.14
CA THR A 69 7.45 13.38 9.47
C THR A 69 6.47 14.06 10.43
N GLY A 70 5.98 15.25 10.09
CA GLY A 70 5.05 16.01 10.92
C GLY A 70 3.62 15.44 10.86
N GLY A 71 2.88 15.68 11.94
CA GLY A 71 1.47 15.26 12.08
C GLY A 71 0.93 15.57 13.46
N PRO A 72 -0.35 15.30 13.72
CA PRO A 72 -0.90 15.33 15.07
C PRO A 72 -0.37 14.15 15.89
N ASP A 73 -0.54 14.21 17.23
CA ASP A 73 -0.04 13.21 18.18
C ASP A 73 -0.87 11.90 18.18
N TYR A 74 -1.46 11.54 17.04
CA TYR A 74 -2.25 10.33 16.89
C TYR A 74 -2.16 9.76 15.48
N THR A 75 -2.45 8.48 15.38
CA THR A 75 -2.64 7.72 14.13
C THR A 75 -4.11 7.33 13.97
N ILE A 76 -4.49 6.87 12.80
CA ILE A 76 -5.85 6.39 12.51
C ILE A 76 -5.77 4.90 12.18
N PRO A 77 -6.55 4.04 12.85
CA PRO A 77 -6.62 2.63 12.54
C PRO A 77 -6.93 2.38 11.06
N ALA A 78 -6.38 1.32 10.49
CA ALA A 78 -6.57 0.98 9.09
C ALA A 78 -8.05 0.72 8.76
N GLU A 79 -8.53 1.30 7.65
CA GLU A 79 -9.87 1.07 7.10
C GLU A 79 -9.73 0.66 5.63
N PHE A 80 -9.33 -0.59 5.37
CA PHE A 80 -9.19 -1.11 3.99
C PHE A 80 -10.51 -1.66 3.46
N VAL A 81 -10.97 -1.12 2.34
CA VAL A 81 -12.18 -1.55 1.62
C VAL A 81 -11.80 -1.93 0.20
N TYR A 82 -11.18 -3.08 0.05
CA TYR A 82 -10.74 -3.61 -1.24
C TYR A 82 -11.73 -4.66 -1.76
N PRO A 83 -12.01 -4.71 -3.07
CA PRO A 83 -11.44 -3.88 -4.16
C PRO A 83 -12.17 -2.55 -4.41
N GLN A 84 -13.24 -2.25 -3.68
CA GLN A 84 -14.15 -1.14 -3.97
C GLN A 84 -13.45 0.23 -3.93
N LEU A 85 -12.59 0.44 -2.92
CA LEU A 85 -11.83 1.68 -2.74
C LEU A 85 -10.35 1.51 -3.15
N PHE A 86 -10.13 0.90 -4.31
CA PHE A 86 -8.78 0.78 -4.87
C PHE A 86 -8.18 2.17 -5.15
N HIS A 87 -6.86 2.30 -4.93
CA HIS A 87 -6.11 3.56 -5.13
C HIS A 87 -5.87 3.88 -6.62
N LYS A 88 -6.95 4.09 -7.35
CA LYS A 88 -6.92 4.53 -8.75
C LYS A 88 -6.60 6.01 -8.87
N ARG A 89 -6.29 6.48 -10.09
CA ARG A 89 -6.02 7.88 -10.38
C ARG A 89 -7.13 8.79 -9.82
N GLY A 90 -6.72 9.84 -9.09
CA GLY A 90 -7.60 10.77 -8.40
C GLY A 90 -8.06 10.31 -7.01
N ALA A 91 -7.66 9.12 -6.54
CA ALA A 91 -7.95 8.72 -5.16
C ALA A 91 -7.19 9.62 -4.18
N LEU A 92 -7.91 10.13 -3.17
CA LEU A 92 -7.34 10.75 -1.98
C LEU A 92 -7.17 9.64 -0.93
N SER A 93 -5.95 9.42 -0.49
CA SER A 93 -5.60 8.32 0.42
C SER A 93 -4.74 8.83 1.58
N ALA A 94 -4.93 8.27 2.76
CA ALA A 94 -4.08 8.57 3.89
C ALA A 94 -2.67 7.99 3.70
N ALA A 95 -1.64 8.74 4.07
CA ALA A 95 -0.27 8.24 4.09
C ALA A 95 -0.04 7.37 5.33
N ARG A 96 0.87 6.41 5.24
CA ARG A 96 1.30 5.58 6.37
C ARG A 96 2.76 5.16 6.23
N LEU A 97 3.34 4.73 7.31
CA LEU A 97 4.65 4.08 7.32
C LEU A 97 4.57 2.65 6.76
N GLY A 98 5.70 2.10 6.35
CA GLY A 98 5.79 0.73 5.86
C GLY A 98 5.50 -0.31 6.95
N ASP A 99 5.06 -1.51 6.55
CA ASP A 99 4.64 -2.59 7.45
C ASP A 99 5.74 -3.04 8.43
N GLU A 100 7.02 -2.86 8.08
CA GLU A 100 8.17 -3.20 8.93
C GLU A 100 8.23 -2.39 10.23
N VAL A 101 7.79 -1.12 10.18
CA VAL A 101 7.79 -0.19 11.34
C VAL A 101 6.36 0.12 11.82
N ASN A 102 5.36 -0.31 11.09
CA ASN A 102 3.95 -0.09 11.37
C ASN A 102 3.13 -1.35 11.01
N PRO A 103 3.27 -2.43 11.76
CA PRO A 103 2.60 -3.70 11.49
C PRO A 103 1.07 -3.60 11.55
N GLU A 104 0.54 -2.71 12.38
CA GLU A 104 -0.90 -2.43 12.48
C GLU A 104 -1.44 -1.64 11.30
N ARG A 105 -0.56 -1.15 10.41
CA ARG A 105 -0.90 -0.39 9.20
C ARG A 105 -1.72 0.87 9.46
N GLU A 106 -1.53 1.47 10.61
CA GLU A 106 -2.18 2.72 10.97
C GLU A 106 -1.78 3.86 10.03
N SER A 107 -2.72 4.73 9.75
CA SER A 107 -2.51 5.89 8.90
C SER A 107 -2.00 7.09 9.71
N SER A 108 -1.23 7.96 9.07
CA SER A 108 -0.94 9.29 9.61
C SER A 108 -2.22 10.04 9.94
N GLY A 109 -2.23 10.75 11.07
CA GLY A 109 -3.36 11.58 11.49
C GLY A 109 -3.66 12.73 10.54
N SER A 110 -2.70 13.19 9.71
CA SER A 110 -2.93 14.33 8.81
C SER A 110 -2.36 14.18 7.40
N GLN A 111 -1.30 13.40 7.21
CA GLN A 111 -0.70 13.29 5.88
C GLN A 111 -1.54 12.44 4.94
N PHE A 112 -1.71 12.94 3.73
CA PHE A 112 -2.46 12.30 2.66
C PHE A 112 -1.73 12.43 1.33
N TYR A 113 -2.11 11.61 0.37
CA TYR A 113 -1.66 11.76 -1.00
C TYR A 113 -2.81 11.63 -2.00
N ILE A 114 -2.62 12.25 -3.15
CA ILE A 114 -3.53 12.13 -4.29
C ILE A 114 -2.81 11.34 -5.37
N VAL A 115 -3.44 10.26 -5.78
CA VAL A 115 -2.87 9.35 -6.79
C VAL A 115 -2.92 10.00 -8.16
N TRP A 116 -1.77 10.13 -8.82
CA TRP A 116 -1.69 10.44 -10.25
C TRP A 116 -1.66 9.15 -11.07
N GLY A 117 -0.73 8.27 -10.73
CA GLY A 117 -0.55 6.97 -11.35
C GLY A 117 -0.05 7.03 -12.79
N LYS A 118 0.24 5.86 -13.32
CA LYS A 118 0.62 5.64 -14.72
C LYS A 118 -0.53 4.96 -15.46
N THR A 119 -0.71 5.29 -16.73
CA THR A 119 -1.62 4.55 -17.62
C THR A 119 -0.85 3.42 -18.28
N TYR A 120 -1.39 2.21 -18.20
CA TYR A 120 -0.80 1.02 -18.79
C TYR A 120 -1.57 0.57 -20.03
N LYS A 121 -0.85 0.06 -21.03
CA LYS A 121 -1.46 -0.60 -22.18
C LYS A 121 -1.87 -2.03 -21.81
N GLN A 122 -2.80 -2.61 -22.54
CA GLN A 122 -3.32 -3.96 -22.23
C GLN A 122 -2.22 -5.04 -22.21
N ASN A 123 -1.23 -4.94 -23.08
CA ASN A 123 -0.10 -5.87 -23.09
C ASN A 123 0.82 -5.70 -21.86
N GLU A 124 1.02 -4.47 -21.37
CA GLU A 124 1.78 -4.20 -20.15
C GLU A 124 1.06 -4.79 -18.93
N LEU A 125 -0.28 -4.63 -18.85
CA LEU A 125 -1.09 -5.22 -17.78
C LEU A 125 -0.99 -6.74 -17.77
N LYS A 126 -1.07 -7.39 -18.94
CA LYS A 126 -0.90 -8.86 -19.06
C LYS A 126 0.49 -9.32 -18.62
N GLN A 127 1.54 -8.54 -18.93
CA GLN A 127 2.89 -8.87 -18.46
C GLN A 127 3.02 -8.72 -16.94
N MET A 128 2.44 -7.66 -16.38
CA MET A 128 2.43 -7.44 -14.92
C MET A 128 1.66 -8.56 -14.21
N GLU A 129 0.49 -8.93 -14.72
CA GLU A 129 -0.31 -10.04 -14.18
C GLU A 129 0.49 -11.35 -14.16
N LYS A 130 1.17 -11.67 -15.28
CA LYS A 130 2.04 -12.84 -15.36
C LYS A 130 3.21 -12.78 -14.36
N GLN A 131 3.85 -11.62 -14.22
CA GLN A 131 4.94 -11.44 -13.26
C GLN A 131 4.46 -11.58 -11.82
N MET A 132 3.31 -10.99 -11.49
CA MET A 132 2.70 -11.12 -10.17
C MET A 132 2.33 -12.57 -9.85
N GLY A 133 1.76 -13.29 -10.82
CA GLY A 133 1.45 -14.71 -10.67
C GLY A 133 2.70 -15.55 -10.37
N MET A 134 3.77 -15.37 -11.15
CA MET A 134 5.05 -16.05 -10.91
C MET A 134 5.67 -15.70 -9.54
N GLN A 135 5.59 -14.42 -9.12
CA GLN A 135 6.09 -14.01 -7.82
C GLN A 135 5.29 -14.63 -6.67
N MET A 136 3.98 -14.71 -6.80
CA MET A 136 3.11 -15.34 -5.83
C MET A 136 3.40 -16.85 -5.72
N GLU A 137 3.50 -17.53 -6.86
CA GLU A 137 3.87 -18.94 -6.92
C GLU A 137 5.21 -19.21 -6.21
N GLN A 138 6.22 -18.38 -6.49
CA GLN A 138 7.51 -18.48 -5.82
C GLN A 138 7.42 -18.24 -4.31
N ASN A 139 6.64 -17.27 -3.88
CA ASN A 139 6.46 -16.98 -2.46
C ASN A 139 5.77 -18.14 -1.72
N ILE A 140 4.71 -18.72 -2.30
CA ILE A 140 4.01 -19.88 -1.73
C ILE A 140 4.96 -21.09 -1.66
N PHE A 141 5.71 -21.35 -2.74
CA PHE A 141 6.69 -22.44 -2.75
C PHE A 141 7.77 -22.25 -1.68
N ASN A 142 8.31 -21.05 -1.54
CA ASN A 142 9.32 -20.75 -0.51
C ASN A 142 8.76 -20.91 0.92
N GLN A 143 7.49 -20.57 1.13
CA GLN A 143 6.85 -20.79 2.40
C GLN A 143 6.69 -22.28 2.70
N LEU A 144 6.18 -23.06 1.75
CA LEU A 144 6.08 -24.52 1.87
C LEU A 144 7.44 -25.18 2.11
N ALA A 145 8.48 -24.75 1.39
CA ALA A 145 9.83 -25.24 1.59
C ALA A 145 10.38 -24.94 3.01
N LYS A 146 9.98 -23.81 3.62
CA LYS A 146 10.30 -23.51 5.02
C LYS A 146 9.53 -24.41 6.00
N GLU A 147 8.25 -24.65 5.74
CA GLU A 147 7.41 -25.56 6.54
C GLU A 147 7.98 -26.99 6.55
N HIS A 148 8.59 -27.44 5.44
CA HIS A 148 9.24 -28.75 5.27
C HIS A 148 10.75 -28.75 5.44
N HIS A 149 11.30 -27.69 6.07
CA HIS A 149 12.78 -27.53 6.18
C HIS A 149 13.48 -28.76 6.77
N ASP A 150 12.98 -29.29 7.87
CA ASP A 150 13.60 -30.40 8.57
C ASP A 150 13.58 -31.70 7.74
N GLU A 151 12.52 -31.92 7.01
CA GLU A 151 12.36 -33.07 6.11
C GLU A 151 13.34 -32.97 4.91
N ILE A 152 13.45 -31.79 4.30
CA ILE A 152 14.41 -31.50 3.24
C ILE A 152 15.84 -31.73 3.75
N MET A 153 16.16 -31.25 4.95
CA MET A 153 17.48 -31.44 5.54
C MET A 153 17.79 -32.90 5.88
N ASN A 154 16.75 -33.67 6.26
CA ASN A 154 16.90 -35.11 6.53
C ASN A 154 17.21 -35.89 5.24
N PHE A 155 16.47 -35.67 4.16
CA PHE A 155 16.75 -36.30 2.85
C PHE A 155 18.17 -35.94 2.35
N ARG A 156 18.58 -34.67 2.50
CA ARG A 156 19.95 -34.24 2.12
C ARG A 156 21.02 -34.92 2.93
N ARG A 157 20.85 -35.05 4.25
CA ARG A 157 21.79 -35.71 5.17
C ARG A 157 21.95 -37.20 4.86
N ASN A 158 20.86 -37.85 4.50
CA ASN A 158 20.82 -39.28 4.15
C ASN A 158 21.18 -39.55 2.69
N HIS A 159 21.52 -38.51 1.90
CA HIS A 159 21.75 -38.61 0.45
C HIS A 159 20.59 -39.25 -0.34
N ASP A 160 19.38 -39.16 0.19
CA ASP A 160 18.15 -39.67 -0.43
C ASP A 160 17.63 -38.69 -1.50
N ARG A 161 18.13 -38.87 -2.71
CA ARG A 161 17.75 -38.03 -3.86
C ARG A 161 16.32 -38.32 -4.33
N GLU A 162 15.87 -39.55 -4.23
CA GLU A 162 14.52 -39.96 -4.68
C GLU A 162 13.47 -39.36 -3.75
N GLY A 163 13.64 -39.46 -2.43
CA GLY A 163 12.77 -38.84 -1.45
C GLY A 163 12.73 -37.30 -1.61
N LEU A 164 13.87 -36.66 -1.87
CA LEU A 164 13.92 -35.24 -2.08
C LEU A 164 13.18 -34.80 -3.35
N MET A 165 13.33 -35.55 -4.46
CA MET A 165 12.59 -35.24 -5.70
C MET A 165 11.09 -35.40 -5.51
N LYS A 166 10.65 -36.49 -4.86
CA LYS A 166 9.25 -36.72 -4.58
C LYS A 166 8.63 -35.59 -3.73
N LEU A 167 9.31 -35.20 -2.67
CA LEU A 167 8.87 -34.06 -1.85
C LEU A 167 8.81 -32.76 -2.68
N GLN A 168 9.78 -32.52 -3.56
CA GLN A 168 9.75 -31.33 -4.43
C GLN A 168 8.53 -31.32 -5.34
N ASP A 169 8.19 -32.47 -5.95
CA ASP A 169 6.99 -32.59 -6.79
C ASP A 169 5.70 -32.35 -5.99
N GLU A 170 5.61 -32.89 -4.77
CA GLU A 170 4.49 -32.65 -3.86
C GLU A 170 4.35 -31.17 -3.47
N LEU A 171 5.47 -30.48 -3.20
CA LEU A 171 5.46 -29.04 -2.89
C LEU A 171 5.05 -28.20 -4.12
N VAL A 172 5.45 -28.59 -5.32
CA VAL A 172 5.02 -27.92 -6.58
C VAL A 172 3.51 -28.07 -6.77
N ASP A 173 2.96 -29.25 -6.57
CA ASP A 173 1.52 -29.48 -6.74
C ASP A 173 0.69 -28.77 -5.66
N GLU A 174 1.14 -28.77 -4.40
CA GLU A 174 0.49 -27.99 -3.34
C GLU A 174 0.59 -26.48 -3.61
N THR A 175 1.71 -25.99 -4.14
CA THR A 175 1.86 -24.59 -4.57
C THR A 175 0.80 -24.21 -5.58
N LYS A 176 0.62 -25.01 -6.64
CA LYS A 176 -0.40 -24.77 -7.67
C LYS A 176 -1.82 -24.76 -7.10
N LYS A 177 -2.10 -25.66 -6.14
CA LYS A 177 -3.39 -25.71 -5.47
C LYS A 177 -3.65 -24.45 -4.66
N ARG A 178 -2.72 -24.03 -3.80
CA ARG A 178 -2.82 -22.79 -3.01
C ARG A 178 -2.94 -21.54 -3.88
N CYS A 179 -2.22 -21.48 -5.00
CA CYS A 179 -2.37 -20.39 -5.98
C CYS A 179 -3.81 -20.28 -6.50
N LYS A 180 -4.41 -21.41 -6.91
CA LYS A 180 -5.81 -21.44 -7.39
C LYS A 180 -6.82 -21.03 -6.30
N GLU A 181 -6.62 -21.47 -5.06
CA GLU A 181 -7.47 -21.11 -3.92
C GLU A 181 -7.42 -19.60 -3.61
N GLN A 182 -6.30 -18.94 -3.92
CA GLN A 182 -6.12 -17.51 -3.76
C GLN A 182 -6.52 -16.69 -5.01
N GLY A 183 -7.00 -17.36 -6.06
CA GLY A 183 -7.51 -16.69 -7.26
C GLY A 183 -6.45 -16.33 -8.30
N TYR A 184 -5.30 -17.04 -8.29
CA TYR A 184 -4.20 -16.86 -9.23
C TYR A 184 -4.07 -18.04 -10.21
#